data_8a002e35739cd62dcbd6b9c281195d87
#
_entry.id   8a002e35739cd62dcbd6b9c281195d87
#
_cell.length_a   1.000
_cell.length_b   1.000
_cell.length_c   1.000
_cell.angle_alpha   90.00
_cell.angle_beta   90.00
_cell.angle_gamma   90.00
#
_symmetry.space_group_name_H-M   'P 1'
#
loop_
_entity.id
_entity.type
_entity.pdbx_description
1 polymer ?
#
loop_
_entity_poly.entity_id
_entity_poly.type
_entity_poly.pdbx_seq_one_letter_code
_entity_poly.pdbx_strand_id
1 'polypeptide(L)'
;MMRFILHFGLFLLLCSSCNKDNLIIIEGLSTINIANCMLLPQQEYVVSDTASYNALLLHRDSTDECSSYVLPPIDFSQKTLLGKQTIVDGCTASYTYTILADPEKRVYHYQVKAVPGGNCHNEIRNMNWVTIPRLPDNYTVQFEVTD
;
A
#
# COMPACT_ATOMS: atom_id res chain seq x y z
N MET A 1 5.21 -56.83 50.25
CA MET A 1 4.33 -56.49 49.15
C MET A 1 4.55 -54.99 48.85
N MET A 2 5.34 -54.72 47.83
CA MET A 2 5.77 -53.34 47.47
C MET A 2 5.01 -52.90 46.21
N ARG A 3 4.12 -51.90 46.32
CA ARG A 3 3.32 -51.36 45.22
C ARG A 3 4.12 -50.27 44.53
N PHE A 4 4.59 -50.56 43.32
CA PHE A 4 5.14 -49.55 42.37
C PHE A 4 3.99 -48.76 41.76
N ILE A 5 3.95 -47.45 42.03
CA ILE A 5 3.05 -46.51 41.38
C ILE A 5 3.84 -45.94 40.21
N LEU A 6 3.44 -46.32 38.97
CA LEU A 6 4.00 -45.82 37.71
C LEU A 6 3.35 -44.46 37.41
N HIS A 7 4.09 -43.37 37.56
CA HIS A 7 3.66 -42.04 37.12
C HIS A 7 3.90 -41.92 35.61
N PHE A 8 2.80 -41.99 34.87
CA PHE A 8 2.80 -41.72 33.41
C PHE A 8 2.73 -40.21 33.22
N GLY A 9 3.91 -39.59 33.03
CA GLY A 9 4.03 -38.16 32.70
C GLY A 9 3.54 -37.91 31.30
N LEU A 10 2.36 -37.31 31.17
CA LEU A 10 1.80 -36.81 29.90
C LEU A 10 2.58 -35.57 29.45
N PHE A 11 3.53 -35.77 28.55
CA PHE A 11 4.30 -34.69 27.92
C PHE A 11 3.42 -34.04 26.86
N LEU A 12 2.75 -32.93 27.20
CA LEU A 12 2.03 -32.07 26.24
C LEU A 12 3.07 -31.35 25.38
N LEU A 13 3.31 -31.89 24.20
CA LEU A 13 4.00 -31.18 23.11
C LEU A 13 3.10 -30.03 22.66
N LEU A 14 3.37 -28.82 23.17
CA LEU A 14 2.88 -27.58 22.60
C LEU A 14 3.57 -27.39 21.24
N CYS A 15 2.93 -27.88 20.20
CA CYS A 15 3.28 -27.48 18.83
C CYS A 15 2.99 -25.99 18.70
N SER A 16 4.01 -25.17 18.90
CA SER A 16 4.01 -23.77 18.44
C SER A 16 3.86 -23.80 16.94
N SER A 17 2.62 -23.65 16.45
CA SER A 17 2.34 -23.39 15.04
C SER A 17 3.04 -22.08 14.71
N CYS A 18 4.20 -22.14 14.08
CA CYS A 18 4.76 -21.01 13.35
C CYS A 18 3.77 -20.70 12.23
N ASN A 19 2.90 -19.74 12.42
CA ASN A 19 2.19 -19.10 11.33
C ASN A 19 3.25 -18.38 10.48
N LYS A 20 3.71 -19.04 9.42
CA LYS A 20 4.34 -18.35 8.30
C LYS A 20 3.22 -17.55 7.66
N ASP A 21 3.26 -16.23 7.78
CA ASP A 21 2.38 -15.35 7.01
C ASP A 21 2.57 -15.73 5.52
N ASN A 22 1.55 -16.31 4.92
CA ASN A 22 1.53 -16.71 3.52
C ASN A 22 1.27 -15.48 2.65
N LEU A 23 2.19 -14.50 2.68
CA LEU A 23 2.11 -13.30 1.88
C LEU A 23 2.41 -13.62 0.41
N ILE A 24 1.55 -13.15 -0.48
CA ILE A 24 1.65 -13.34 -1.93
C ILE A 24 1.99 -12.01 -2.56
N ILE A 25 3.07 -11.95 -3.35
CA ILE A 25 3.38 -10.76 -4.14
C ILE A 25 2.33 -10.61 -5.24
N ILE A 26 1.71 -9.44 -5.32
CA ILE A 26 0.77 -9.09 -6.37
C ILE A 26 1.56 -8.58 -7.58
N GLU A 27 1.48 -9.32 -8.68
CA GLU A 27 2.04 -8.94 -9.96
C GLU A 27 1.07 -8.03 -10.75
N GLY A 28 1.56 -7.40 -11.83
CA GLY A 28 0.75 -6.52 -12.67
C GLY A 28 0.56 -5.11 -12.10
N LEU A 29 1.38 -4.73 -11.11
CA LEU A 29 1.46 -3.38 -10.60
C LEU A 29 1.98 -2.43 -11.69
N SER A 30 1.31 -1.31 -11.88
CA SER A 30 1.76 -0.25 -12.79
C SER A 30 1.72 1.09 -12.08
N THR A 31 2.80 1.84 -12.16
CA THR A 31 2.82 3.22 -11.66
C THR A 31 1.99 4.13 -12.56
N ILE A 32 1.27 5.06 -11.96
CA ILE A 32 0.54 6.11 -12.68
C ILE A 32 1.08 7.46 -12.21
N ASN A 33 1.42 8.29 -13.16
CA ASN A 33 1.77 9.68 -12.87
C ASN A 33 0.48 10.52 -12.83
N ILE A 34 -0.01 10.78 -11.64
CA ILE A 34 -1.00 11.83 -11.41
C ILE A 34 -0.18 13.05 -10.95
N ALA A 35 -0.17 14.09 -11.78
CA ALA A 35 0.67 15.26 -11.55
C ALA A 35 0.45 15.84 -10.14
N ASN A 36 1.48 16.50 -9.60
CA ASN A 36 1.43 17.21 -8.31
C ASN A 36 0.48 18.42 -8.30
N CYS A 37 -0.45 18.43 -9.25
CA CYS A 37 -1.52 19.41 -9.39
C CYS A 37 -2.68 19.19 -8.40
N MET A 38 -2.60 18.17 -7.56
CA MET A 38 -3.66 17.84 -6.62
C MET A 38 -3.25 18.19 -5.20
N LEU A 39 -4.03 19.06 -4.54
CA LEU A 39 -3.91 19.38 -3.12
C LEU A 39 -4.77 18.38 -2.31
N LEU A 40 -4.32 17.14 -2.29
CA LEU A 40 -5.07 16.03 -1.72
C LEU A 40 -5.09 16.09 -0.19
N PRO A 41 -6.27 16.07 0.46
CA PRO A 41 -6.39 16.21 1.92
C PRO A 41 -6.01 14.94 2.69
N GLN A 42 -5.99 13.80 2.02
CA GLN A 42 -5.69 12.50 2.64
C GLN A 42 -4.30 12.03 2.22
N GLN A 43 -3.69 11.21 3.07
CA GLN A 43 -2.38 10.60 2.80
C GLN A 43 -2.49 9.23 2.13
N GLU A 44 -3.70 8.64 2.13
CA GLU A 44 -3.97 7.28 1.66
C GLU A 44 -5.27 7.26 0.85
N TYR A 45 -5.21 6.59 -0.29
CA TYR A 45 -6.34 6.48 -1.21
C TYR A 45 -6.49 5.05 -1.72
N VAL A 46 -7.72 4.54 -1.67
CA VAL A 46 -8.16 3.34 -2.39
C VAL A 46 -9.31 3.78 -3.28
N VAL A 47 -9.09 3.77 -4.59
CA VAL A 47 -10.07 4.22 -5.58
C VAL A 47 -10.42 3.05 -6.49
N SER A 48 -11.68 2.66 -6.49
CA SER A 48 -12.19 1.47 -7.19
C SER A 48 -13.27 1.79 -8.24
N ASP A 49 -13.59 3.08 -8.44
CA ASP A 49 -14.61 3.52 -9.38
C ASP A 49 -14.29 4.88 -10.00
N THR A 50 -14.92 5.14 -11.15
CA THR A 50 -14.71 6.37 -11.93
C THR A 50 -15.21 7.62 -11.22
N ALA A 51 -16.27 7.53 -10.40
CA ALA A 51 -16.81 8.69 -9.71
C ALA A 51 -15.86 9.18 -8.63
N SER A 52 -15.36 8.26 -7.79
CA SER A 52 -14.32 8.54 -6.78
C SER A 52 -13.02 9.05 -7.41
N TYR A 53 -12.65 8.50 -8.59
CA TYR A 53 -11.48 8.95 -9.31
C TYR A 53 -11.62 10.39 -9.82
N ASN A 54 -12.75 10.71 -10.43
CA ASN A 54 -13.02 12.07 -10.91
C ASN A 54 -13.15 13.07 -9.77
N ALA A 55 -13.57 12.63 -8.58
CA ALA A 55 -13.63 13.48 -7.40
C ALA A 55 -12.25 14.00 -6.96
N LEU A 56 -11.15 13.33 -7.34
CA LEU A 56 -9.80 13.87 -7.09
C LEU A 56 -9.61 15.23 -7.77
N LEU A 57 -10.24 15.49 -8.91
CA LEU A 57 -10.17 16.77 -9.61
C LEU A 57 -10.76 17.95 -8.81
N LEU A 58 -11.61 17.68 -7.80
CA LEU A 58 -12.10 18.71 -6.90
C LEU A 58 -11.01 19.33 -6.04
N HIS A 59 -9.89 18.61 -5.88
CA HIS A 59 -8.71 19.06 -5.15
C HIS A 59 -7.60 19.58 -6.06
N ARG A 60 -7.93 19.84 -7.33
CA ARG A 60 -6.96 20.38 -8.28
C ARG A 60 -6.55 21.80 -7.87
N ASP A 61 -5.24 22.07 -7.92
CA ASP A 61 -4.72 23.40 -7.76
C ASP A 61 -5.29 24.32 -8.86
N SER A 62 -5.65 25.54 -8.49
CA SER A 62 -6.20 26.54 -9.40
C SER A 62 -5.16 27.27 -10.22
N THR A 63 -3.87 26.89 -10.13
CA THR A 63 -2.81 27.46 -10.96
C THR A 63 -3.02 27.16 -12.43
N ASP A 64 -2.58 28.06 -13.32
CA ASP A 64 -2.76 27.94 -14.77
C ASP A 64 -2.15 26.63 -15.32
N GLU A 65 -1.04 26.17 -14.75
CA GLU A 65 -0.39 24.92 -15.13
C GLU A 65 -1.26 23.68 -14.85
N CYS A 66 -2.08 23.74 -13.81
CA CYS A 66 -2.93 22.62 -13.37
C CYS A 66 -4.38 22.71 -13.88
N SER A 67 -4.80 23.87 -14.35
CA SER A 67 -6.21 24.12 -14.73
C SER A 67 -6.72 23.20 -15.84
N SER A 68 -5.85 22.78 -16.76
CA SER A 68 -6.15 21.89 -17.90
C SER A 68 -5.74 20.43 -17.65
N TYR A 69 -5.29 20.08 -16.44
CA TYR A 69 -4.82 18.72 -16.17
C TYR A 69 -5.96 17.71 -16.28
N VAL A 70 -5.71 16.63 -17.02
CA VAL A 70 -6.63 15.51 -17.19
C VAL A 70 -6.05 14.26 -16.55
N LEU A 71 -6.88 13.57 -15.76
CA LEU A 71 -6.49 12.32 -15.13
C LEU A 71 -6.22 11.24 -16.20
N PRO A 72 -5.15 10.44 -16.05
CA PRO A 72 -4.91 9.29 -16.92
C PRO A 72 -6.11 8.31 -16.90
N PRO A 73 -6.46 7.68 -18.02
CA PRO A 73 -7.57 6.73 -18.06
C PRO A 73 -7.24 5.46 -17.26
N ILE A 74 -8.20 5.00 -16.45
CA ILE A 74 -8.12 3.75 -15.70
C ILE A 74 -9.40 2.95 -15.92
N ASP A 75 -9.26 1.66 -16.24
CA ASP A 75 -10.39 0.73 -16.30
C ASP A 75 -10.65 0.13 -14.93
N PHE A 76 -11.57 0.71 -14.19
CA PHE A 76 -11.96 0.26 -12.84
C PHE A 76 -12.76 -1.05 -12.83
N SER A 77 -13.15 -1.58 -13.99
CA SER A 77 -13.70 -2.94 -14.05
C SER A 77 -12.62 -4.00 -13.80
N GLN A 78 -11.36 -3.67 -14.09
CA GLN A 78 -10.20 -4.57 -13.98
C GLN A 78 -9.18 -4.13 -12.95
N LYS A 79 -9.20 -2.87 -12.51
CA LYS A 79 -8.14 -2.29 -11.69
C LYS A 79 -8.68 -1.52 -10.49
N THR A 80 -7.84 -1.43 -9.47
CA THR A 80 -7.99 -0.50 -8.34
C THR A 80 -6.77 0.41 -8.32
N LEU A 81 -6.97 1.70 -8.06
CA LEU A 81 -5.90 2.68 -7.89
C LEU A 81 -5.62 2.85 -6.39
N LEU A 82 -4.36 2.75 -6.02
CA LEU A 82 -3.86 3.03 -4.67
C LEU A 82 -2.97 4.26 -4.69
N GLY A 83 -3.10 5.10 -3.67
CA GLY A 83 -2.25 6.27 -3.47
C GLY A 83 -1.71 6.31 -2.03
N LYS A 84 -0.41 6.52 -1.88
CA LYS A 84 0.24 6.73 -0.57
C LYS A 84 1.15 7.94 -0.62
N GLN A 85 0.91 8.91 0.26
CA GLN A 85 1.81 10.05 0.43
C GLN A 85 3.05 9.62 1.21
N THR A 86 4.20 10.07 0.72
CA THR A 86 5.48 9.98 1.41
C THR A 86 6.04 11.38 1.63
N ILE A 87 6.81 11.52 2.70
CA ILE A 87 7.54 12.74 3.04
C ILE A 87 8.96 12.31 3.41
N VAL A 88 9.95 12.82 2.71
CA VAL A 88 11.37 12.56 2.98
C VAL A 88 12.19 13.85 2.87
N ASP A 89 13.29 13.93 3.57
CA ASP A 89 14.23 15.05 3.51
C ASP A 89 15.38 14.73 2.55
N GLY A 90 15.60 15.57 1.52
CA GLY A 90 16.67 15.34 0.53
C GLY A 90 16.68 16.36 -0.58
N CYS A 91 17.59 16.21 -1.55
CA CYS A 91 17.58 16.94 -2.80
C CYS A 91 16.68 16.28 -3.84
N THR A 92 16.60 14.95 -3.77
CA THR A 92 15.78 14.08 -4.63
C THR A 92 15.23 12.93 -3.80
N ALA A 93 14.27 12.20 -4.34
CA ALA A 93 13.80 10.95 -3.77
C ALA A 93 13.55 9.92 -4.89
N SER A 94 13.83 8.66 -4.59
CA SER A 94 13.45 7.53 -5.44
C SER A 94 12.48 6.63 -4.69
N TYR A 95 11.58 5.97 -5.43
CA TYR A 95 10.51 5.18 -4.84
C TYR A 95 10.46 3.79 -5.47
N THR A 96 10.27 2.79 -4.62
CA THR A 96 9.93 1.43 -5.06
C THR A 96 8.66 0.98 -4.37
N TYR A 97 7.89 0.14 -5.05
CA TYR A 97 6.55 -0.25 -4.64
C TYR A 97 6.44 -1.76 -4.56
N THR A 98 5.83 -2.24 -3.49
CA THR A 98 5.52 -3.66 -3.30
C THR A 98 4.09 -3.80 -2.80
N ILE A 99 3.36 -4.74 -3.36
CA ILE A 99 2.02 -5.10 -2.87
C ILE A 99 2.05 -6.57 -2.47
N LEU A 100 1.72 -6.83 -1.21
CA LEU A 100 1.62 -8.17 -0.66
C LEU A 100 0.17 -8.44 -0.29
N ALA A 101 -0.39 -9.56 -0.74
CA ALA A 101 -1.69 -10.02 -0.28
C ALA A 101 -1.54 -10.99 0.88
N ASP A 102 -2.32 -10.80 1.93
CA ASP A 102 -2.59 -11.75 2.99
C ASP A 102 -4.01 -12.32 2.79
N PRO A 103 -4.15 -13.49 2.14
CA PRO A 103 -5.48 -14.05 1.88
C PRO A 103 -6.22 -14.48 3.14
N GLU A 104 -5.50 -14.84 4.20
CA GLU A 104 -6.10 -15.29 5.45
C GLU A 104 -6.76 -14.11 6.18
N LYS A 105 -6.08 -12.96 6.22
CA LYS A 105 -6.58 -11.73 6.81
C LYS A 105 -7.41 -10.88 5.83
N ARG A 106 -7.39 -11.21 4.54
CA ARG A 106 -8.03 -10.44 3.46
C ARG A 106 -7.53 -8.99 3.41
N VAL A 107 -6.22 -8.85 3.47
CA VAL A 107 -5.54 -7.55 3.48
C VAL A 107 -4.52 -7.49 2.37
N TYR A 108 -4.47 -6.36 1.67
CA TYR A 108 -3.35 -6.00 0.81
C TYR A 108 -2.47 -5.01 1.56
N HIS A 109 -1.17 -5.28 1.63
CA HIS A 109 -0.16 -4.40 2.18
C HIS A 109 0.50 -3.63 1.03
N TYR A 110 0.20 -2.35 0.91
CA TYR A 110 0.89 -1.48 -0.04
C TYR A 110 2.07 -0.82 0.64
N GLN A 111 3.26 -1.25 0.27
CA GLN A 111 4.52 -0.77 0.80
C GLN A 111 5.19 0.17 -0.21
N VAL A 112 5.55 1.35 0.26
CA VAL A 112 6.35 2.33 -0.49
C VAL A 112 7.69 2.46 0.21
N LYS A 113 8.76 2.02 -0.45
CA LYS A 113 10.11 2.32 -0.01
C LYS A 113 10.53 3.65 -0.64
N ALA A 114 10.84 4.64 0.21
CA ALA A 114 11.26 5.97 -0.21
C ALA A 114 12.71 6.20 0.19
N VAL A 115 13.58 6.40 -0.79
CA VAL A 115 15.03 6.60 -0.56
C VAL A 115 15.40 8.03 -0.93
N PRO A 116 15.73 8.88 0.06
CA PRO A 116 16.21 10.22 -0.20
C PRO A 116 17.59 10.23 -0.84
N GLY A 117 17.87 11.25 -1.66
CA GLY A 117 19.15 11.45 -2.32
C GLY A 117 19.69 12.87 -2.14
N GLY A 118 21.03 12.98 -2.08
CA GLY A 118 21.72 14.26 -1.87
C GLY A 118 21.71 14.72 -0.42
N ASN A 119 22.39 15.85 -0.16
CA ASN A 119 22.58 16.42 1.19
C ASN A 119 21.74 17.68 1.42
N CYS A 120 20.63 17.84 0.72
CA CYS A 120 19.70 18.92 0.97
C CYS A 120 18.81 18.58 2.17
N HIS A 121 18.36 19.62 2.88
CA HIS A 121 17.35 19.49 3.95
C HIS A 121 15.98 19.98 3.47
N ASN A 122 15.65 19.72 2.20
CA ASN A 122 14.36 20.07 1.64
C ASN A 122 13.37 18.94 1.88
N GLU A 123 12.19 19.28 2.36
CA GLU A 123 11.09 18.34 2.45
C GLU A 123 10.56 18.04 1.04
N ILE A 124 10.55 16.76 0.68
CA ILE A 124 9.99 16.26 -0.58
C ILE A 124 8.73 15.50 -0.25
N ARG A 125 7.59 16.04 -0.70
CA ARG A 125 6.28 15.38 -0.62
C ARG A 125 5.94 14.77 -1.95
N ASN A 126 5.55 13.50 -1.94
CA ASN A 126 5.11 12.81 -3.16
C ASN A 126 3.91 11.93 -2.86
N MET A 127 2.92 11.96 -3.76
CA MET A 127 1.84 10.99 -3.75
C MET A 127 2.17 9.86 -4.71
N ASN A 128 2.39 8.68 -4.17
CA ASN A 128 2.82 7.50 -4.90
C ASN A 128 1.60 6.73 -5.39
N TRP A 129 1.31 6.79 -6.68
CA TRP A 129 0.16 6.16 -7.28
C TRP A 129 0.53 4.89 -8.02
N VAL A 130 -0.22 3.82 -7.74
CA VAL A 130 -0.09 2.54 -8.45
C VAL A 130 -1.48 1.99 -8.77
N THR A 131 -1.59 1.31 -9.90
CA THR A 131 -2.74 0.45 -10.18
C THR A 131 -2.38 -1.00 -9.91
N ILE A 132 -3.33 -1.71 -9.36
CA ILE A 132 -3.28 -3.15 -9.12
C ILE A 132 -4.45 -3.83 -9.83
N PRO A 133 -4.44 -5.16 -10.03
CA PRO A 133 -5.66 -5.90 -10.35
C PRO A 133 -6.78 -5.54 -9.38
N ARG A 134 -8.03 -5.60 -9.85
CA ARG A 134 -9.19 -5.20 -9.05
C ARG A 134 -9.15 -5.85 -7.66
N LEU A 135 -9.20 -5.00 -6.64
CA LEU A 135 -9.26 -5.43 -5.24
C LEU A 135 -10.60 -6.16 -5.01
N PRO A 136 -10.59 -7.37 -4.43
CA PRO A 136 -11.84 -8.06 -4.08
C PRO A 136 -12.64 -7.26 -3.03
N ASP A 137 -13.98 -7.28 -3.12
CA ASP A 137 -14.86 -6.44 -2.30
C ASP A 137 -14.73 -6.65 -0.78
N ASN A 138 -14.22 -7.81 -0.37
CA ASN A 138 -14.03 -8.17 1.05
C ASN A 138 -12.58 -8.01 1.54
N TYR A 139 -11.73 -7.33 0.76
CA TYR A 139 -10.35 -7.03 1.14
C TYR A 139 -10.21 -5.57 1.54
N THR A 140 -9.29 -5.31 2.44
CA THR A 140 -8.84 -3.97 2.83
C THR A 140 -7.40 -3.72 2.39
N VAL A 141 -6.97 -2.45 2.41
CA VAL A 141 -5.59 -2.07 2.12
C VAL A 141 -4.97 -1.47 3.37
N GLN A 142 -3.79 -1.93 3.72
CA GLN A 142 -2.91 -1.32 4.71
C GLN A 142 -1.73 -0.67 3.99
N PHE A 143 -1.41 0.54 4.39
CA PHE A 143 -0.37 1.34 3.76
C PHE A 143 0.85 1.46 4.69
N GLU A 144 2.02 1.28 4.14
CA GLU A 144 3.28 1.34 4.86
C GLU A 144 4.32 2.13 4.07
N VAL A 145 5.11 2.94 4.76
CA VAL A 145 6.28 3.61 4.20
C VAL A 145 7.52 3.06 4.90
N THR A 146 8.49 2.62 4.12
CA THR A 146 9.77 2.10 4.61
C THR A 146 10.92 2.93 4.04
N ASP A 147 12.02 2.97 4.75
CA ASP A 147 13.28 3.62 4.37
C ASP A 147 14.19 2.65 3.60
#